data_feffbdf4c28be8a6890e05ca774c3b86
#
_entry.id   feffbdf4c28be8a6890e05ca774c3b86
#
_cell.length_a   1.000
_cell.length_b   1.000
_cell.length_c   1.000
_cell.angle_alpha   90.00
_cell.angle_beta   90.00
_cell.angle_gamma   90.00
#
_symmetry.space_group_name_H-M   'P 1'
#
loop_
_entity.id
_entity.type
_entity.pdbx_description
1 polymer ?
#
loop_
_entity_poly.entity_id
_entity_poly.type
_entity_poly.pdbx_seq_one_letter_code
_entity_poly.pdbx_strand_id
1 'polypeptide(L)'
;PHNQVFLAGVKAALAADPVYADGHYDVPPEAGLKAFGRVYCGWAYSQSFFREALWRELGFETLDDLLSFWETDHLEWDANDLLAKLRTWHTADVGKWSFLDGGYEQALSSIKSQAIVMPSRTDLYFPPEDSVVEVGHMSYAEVRVIDSVWGHCAGGPGREDAAMSQLACAVKDLLAR
;
A
#
# COMPACT_ATOMS: atom_id res chain seq x y z
N PRO A 1 -2.78 5.31 12.83
CA PRO A 1 -1.74 6.29 13.22
C PRO A 1 -0.40 6.07 12.53
N HIS A 2 0.05 4.81 12.35
CA HIS A 2 1.34 4.50 11.71
C HIS A 2 1.39 4.97 10.25
N ASN A 3 0.34 4.72 9.47
CA ASN A 3 0.23 5.21 8.09
C ASN A 3 0.30 6.74 7.99
N GLN A 4 -0.21 7.47 8.99
CA GLN A 4 -0.09 8.93 9.01
C GLN A 4 1.37 9.40 9.08
N VAL A 5 2.22 8.67 9.81
CA VAL A 5 3.67 8.96 9.88
C VAL A 5 4.32 8.73 8.51
N PHE A 6 3.99 7.61 7.86
CA PHE A 6 4.46 7.33 6.50
C PHE A 6 4.01 8.41 5.51
N LEU A 7 2.73 8.75 5.47
CA LEU A 7 2.18 9.77 4.56
C LEU A 7 2.85 11.14 4.79
N ALA A 8 3.09 11.51 6.05
CA ALA A 8 3.81 12.73 6.38
C ALA A 8 5.27 12.69 5.89
N GLY A 9 5.94 11.53 6.01
CA GLY A 9 7.31 11.33 5.57
C GLY A 9 7.49 11.50 4.05
N VAL A 10 6.68 10.82 3.24
CA VAL A 10 6.77 10.93 1.77
C VAL A 10 6.38 12.33 1.29
N LYS A 11 5.37 12.96 1.91
CA LYS A 11 5.01 14.36 1.63
C LYS A 11 6.18 15.30 1.92
N ALA A 12 6.83 15.16 3.07
CA ALA A 12 7.96 16.00 3.45
C ALA A 12 9.16 15.81 2.51
N ALA A 13 9.42 14.56 2.09
CA ALA A 13 10.50 14.25 1.15
C ALA A 13 10.29 14.96 -0.21
N LEU A 14 9.07 14.92 -0.75
CA LEU A 14 8.74 15.60 -1.99
C LEU A 14 8.79 17.13 -1.84
N ALA A 15 8.19 17.66 -0.78
CA ALA A 15 8.10 19.10 -0.54
C ALA A 15 9.47 19.75 -0.19
N ALA A 16 10.48 18.96 0.15
CA ALA A 16 11.84 19.45 0.38
C ALA A 16 12.56 19.87 -0.91
N ASP A 17 12.06 19.48 -2.08
CA ASP A 17 12.61 19.93 -3.36
C ASP A 17 12.23 21.40 -3.59
N PRO A 18 13.21 22.32 -3.73
CA PRO A 18 12.91 23.74 -3.98
C PRO A 18 12.10 23.99 -5.27
N VAL A 19 12.25 23.11 -6.26
CA VAL A 19 11.53 23.20 -7.54
C VAL A 19 10.02 22.97 -7.35
N TYR A 20 9.62 22.21 -6.32
CA TYR A 20 8.21 21.95 -6.03
C TYR A 20 7.40 23.22 -5.75
N ALA A 21 8.01 24.21 -5.08
CA ALA A 21 7.44 25.57 -4.86
C ALA A 21 5.96 25.57 -4.43
N ASP A 22 5.63 24.76 -3.41
CA ASP A 22 4.26 24.58 -2.90
C ASP A 22 3.22 24.18 -3.97
N GLY A 23 3.65 23.43 -4.98
CA GLY A 23 2.81 22.94 -6.07
C GLY A 23 2.75 23.87 -7.29
N HIS A 24 3.56 24.93 -7.31
CA HIS A 24 3.68 25.89 -8.41
C HIS A 24 5.00 25.69 -9.16
N TYR A 25 5.08 24.73 -10.05
CA TYR A 25 6.29 24.40 -10.81
C TYR A 25 6.00 24.30 -12.31
N ASP A 26 6.95 24.82 -13.13
CA ASP A 26 6.91 24.70 -14.58
C ASP A 26 7.67 23.46 -15.09
N VAL A 27 8.60 22.95 -14.28
CA VAL A 27 9.37 21.72 -14.54
C VAL A 27 9.17 20.75 -13.36
N PRO A 28 9.13 19.44 -13.59
CA PRO A 28 8.93 18.47 -12.52
C PRO A 28 9.98 18.59 -11.39
N PRO A 29 9.59 18.52 -10.12
CA PRO A 29 10.51 18.50 -8.97
C PRO A 29 11.15 17.10 -8.85
N GLU A 30 12.11 16.81 -9.74
CA GLU A 30 12.71 15.47 -9.88
C GLU A 30 13.37 14.95 -8.60
N ALA A 31 14.07 15.82 -7.86
CA ALA A 31 14.72 15.40 -6.62
C ALA A 31 13.67 14.98 -5.57
N GLY A 32 12.57 15.72 -5.48
CA GLY A 32 11.45 15.41 -4.61
C GLY A 32 10.72 14.13 -5.00
N LEU A 33 10.48 13.94 -6.30
CA LEU A 33 9.85 12.71 -6.83
C LEU A 33 10.71 11.47 -6.56
N LYS A 34 12.02 11.55 -6.80
CA LYS A 34 12.98 10.47 -6.48
C LYS A 34 13.00 10.17 -4.98
N ALA A 35 13.06 11.20 -4.13
CA ALA A 35 13.04 11.03 -2.68
C ALA A 35 11.74 10.38 -2.21
N PHE A 36 10.60 10.75 -2.79
CA PHE A 36 9.31 10.11 -2.55
C PHE A 36 9.36 8.60 -2.87
N GLY A 37 9.84 8.24 -4.06
CA GLY A 37 9.97 6.85 -4.49
C GLY A 37 10.85 6.01 -3.57
N ARG A 38 11.99 6.55 -3.12
CA ARG A 38 12.89 5.87 -2.17
C ARG A 38 12.21 5.58 -0.83
N VAL A 39 11.51 6.56 -0.26
CA VAL A 39 10.78 6.37 1.00
C VAL A 39 9.67 5.34 0.81
N TYR A 40 8.96 5.41 -0.32
CA TYR A 40 7.88 4.48 -0.63
C TYR A 40 8.38 3.04 -0.76
N CYS A 41 9.50 2.81 -1.44
CA CYS A 41 10.15 1.51 -1.59
C CYS A 41 10.40 0.85 -0.22
N GLY A 42 10.90 1.59 0.76
CA GLY A 42 11.21 1.08 2.10
C GLY A 42 9.98 0.64 2.90
N TRP A 43 8.78 1.05 2.51
CA TRP A 43 7.52 0.65 3.13
C TRP A 43 6.76 -0.41 2.33
N ALA A 44 6.95 -0.42 1.00
CA ALA A 44 6.28 -1.36 0.11
C ALA A 44 6.79 -2.79 0.28
N TYR A 45 8.07 -2.95 0.60
CA TYR A 45 8.68 -4.25 0.87
C TYR A 45 8.95 -4.45 2.36
N SER A 46 8.97 -5.72 2.79
CA SER A 46 9.26 -6.07 4.17
C SER A 46 10.75 -6.03 4.50
N GLN A 47 11.06 -6.02 5.81
CA GLN A 47 12.45 -6.18 6.27
C GLN A 47 13.07 -7.51 5.81
N SER A 48 12.29 -8.59 5.76
CA SER A 48 12.74 -9.89 5.25
C SER A 48 13.06 -9.85 3.77
N PHE A 49 12.25 -9.19 2.96
CA PHE A 49 12.54 -8.96 1.54
C PHE A 49 13.93 -8.35 1.34
N PHE A 50 14.26 -7.32 2.10
CA PHE A 50 15.59 -6.68 2.01
C PHE A 50 16.71 -7.58 2.57
N ARG A 51 16.48 -8.27 3.69
CA ARG A 51 17.49 -9.16 4.31
C ARG A 51 17.86 -10.32 3.41
N GLU A 52 16.87 -10.88 2.71
CA GLU A 52 17.02 -12.04 1.83
C GLU A 52 17.38 -11.66 0.39
N ALA A 53 17.56 -10.36 0.12
CA ALA A 53 17.90 -9.81 -1.20
C ALA A 53 16.94 -10.24 -2.31
N LEU A 54 15.61 -10.31 -2.00
CA LEU A 54 14.58 -10.78 -2.94
C LEU A 54 14.38 -9.84 -4.15
N TRP A 55 14.96 -8.65 -4.16
CA TRP A 55 15.04 -7.81 -5.37
C TRP A 55 15.69 -8.53 -6.54
N ARG A 56 16.53 -9.55 -6.29
CA ARG A 56 17.13 -10.38 -7.34
C ARG A 56 16.11 -11.21 -8.10
N GLU A 57 15.03 -11.63 -7.46
CA GLU A 57 13.91 -12.30 -8.12
C GLU A 57 13.13 -11.37 -9.05
N LEU A 58 13.24 -10.05 -8.83
CA LEU A 58 12.72 -9.02 -9.73
C LEU A 58 13.68 -8.68 -10.89
N GLY A 59 14.87 -9.31 -10.93
CA GLY A 59 15.89 -9.08 -11.97
C GLY A 59 16.88 -7.97 -11.66
N PHE A 60 16.87 -7.41 -10.43
CA PHE A 60 17.86 -6.41 -10.02
C PHE A 60 19.12 -7.08 -9.45
N GLU A 61 20.30 -6.66 -9.87
CA GLU A 61 21.57 -7.20 -9.37
C GLU A 61 21.93 -6.65 -7.98
N THR A 62 21.64 -5.36 -7.76
CA THR A 62 21.96 -4.64 -6.53
C THR A 62 20.73 -3.97 -5.92
N LEU A 63 20.83 -3.57 -4.65
CA LEU A 63 19.83 -2.73 -4.00
C LEU A 63 19.68 -1.37 -4.70
N ASP A 64 20.81 -0.82 -5.20
CA ASP A 64 20.79 0.47 -5.88
C ASP A 64 20.04 0.39 -7.22
N ASP A 65 20.02 -0.76 -7.89
CA ASP A 65 19.19 -0.96 -9.08
C ASP A 65 17.70 -0.92 -8.74
N LEU A 66 17.31 -1.58 -7.65
CA LEU A 66 15.92 -1.51 -7.16
C LEU A 66 15.53 -0.06 -6.81
N LEU A 67 16.39 0.67 -6.09
CA LEU A 67 16.13 2.06 -5.74
C LEU A 67 16.04 2.96 -6.98
N SER A 68 16.91 2.76 -7.96
CA SER A 68 16.89 3.49 -9.22
C SER A 68 15.62 3.21 -10.04
N PHE A 69 15.11 1.98 -9.98
CA PHE A 69 13.82 1.64 -10.58
C PHE A 69 12.67 2.43 -9.92
N TRP A 70 12.61 2.47 -8.59
CA TRP A 70 11.59 3.23 -7.85
C TRP A 70 11.68 4.74 -8.11
N GLU A 71 12.90 5.27 -8.23
CA GLU A 71 13.10 6.67 -8.60
C GLU A 71 12.58 6.97 -10.01
N THR A 72 12.91 6.12 -10.98
CA THR A 72 12.50 6.28 -12.38
C THR A 72 10.98 6.16 -12.52
N ASP A 73 10.38 5.19 -11.86
CA ASP A 73 8.91 5.02 -11.82
C ASP A 73 8.21 6.29 -11.32
N HIS A 74 8.74 6.91 -10.26
CA HIS A 74 8.13 8.10 -9.68
C HIS A 74 8.35 9.38 -10.50
N LEU A 75 9.30 9.42 -11.41
CA LEU A 75 9.45 10.52 -12.36
C LEU A 75 8.33 10.58 -13.41
N GLU A 76 7.59 9.48 -13.62
CA GLU A 76 6.44 9.42 -14.52
C GLU A 76 5.16 10.06 -13.91
N TRP A 77 5.21 10.43 -12.63
CA TRP A 77 4.06 10.97 -11.92
C TRP A 77 4.13 12.49 -11.77
N ASP A 78 2.98 13.14 -11.79
CA ASP A 78 2.86 14.54 -11.36
C ASP A 78 2.93 14.64 -9.83
N ALA A 79 3.72 15.57 -9.31
CA ALA A 79 3.92 15.72 -7.88
C ALA A 79 2.65 16.13 -7.13
N ASN A 80 1.80 16.98 -7.73
CA ASN A 80 0.52 17.39 -7.14
C ASN A 80 -0.46 16.22 -7.10
N ASP A 81 -0.46 15.34 -8.13
CA ASP A 81 -1.29 14.15 -8.15
C ASP A 81 -0.89 13.14 -7.08
N LEU A 82 0.41 12.94 -6.86
CA LEU A 82 0.90 12.12 -5.73
C LEU A 82 0.43 12.68 -4.39
N LEU A 83 0.56 13.98 -4.17
CA LEU A 83 0.09 14.61 -2.92
C LEU A 83 -1.44 14.56 -2.78
N ALA A 84 -2.20 14.65 -3.86
CA ALA A 84 -3.65 14.47 -3.85
C ALA A 84 -4.02 13.04 -3.43
N LYS A 85 -3.32 12.02 -3.92
CA LYS A 85 -3.48 10.61 -3.48
C LYS A 85 -3.17 10.44 -1.99
N LEU A 86 -2.05 11.01 -1.52
CA LEU A 86 -1.72 10.97 -0.08
C LEU A 86 -2.81 11.63 0.77
N ARG A 87 -3.34 12.78 0.33
CA ARG A 87 -4.42 13.46 1.01
C ARG A 87 -5.68 12.61 1.07
N THR A 88 -6.05 11.98 -0.06
CA THR A 88 -7.19 11.07 -0.12
C THR A 88 -7.05 9.94 0.88
N TRP A 89 -5.90 9.28 0.91
CA TRP A 89 -5.63 8.22 1.88
C TRP A 89 -5.68 8.74 3.33
N HIS A 90 -5.04 9.89 3.61
CA HIS A 90 -5.01 10.48 4.94
C HIS A 90 -6.41 10.83 5.49
N THR A 91 -7.31 11.24 4.60
CA THR A 91 -8.68 11.69 4.99
C THR A 91 -9.74 10.62 4.81
N ALA A 92 -9.40 9.47 4.19
CA ALA A 92 -10.35 8.38 4.00
C ALA A 92 -10.85 7.84 5.34
N ASP A 93 -12.16 7.83 5.51
CA ASP A 93 -12.83 7.36 6.71
C ASP A 93 -14.25 6.89 6.34
N VAL A 94 -14.44 5.59 6.30
CA VAL A 94 -15.72 4.98 5.92
C VAL A 94 -16.83 5.29 6.94
N GLY A 95 -16.46 5.60 8.19
CA GLY A 95 -17.43 5.97 9.24
C GLY A 95 -17.97 7.39 9.13
N LYS A 96 -17.40 8.24 8.27
CA LYS A 96 -17.85 9.64 8.06
C LYS A 96 -18.88 9.83 6.97
N TRP A 97 -19.38 8.77 6.37
CA TRP A 97 -20.41 8.87 5.34
C TRP A 97 -21.73 9.37 5.94
N SER A 98 -22.31 10.39 5.34
CA SER A 98 -23.46 11.13 5.87
C SER A 98 -24.76 10.32 6.07
N PHE A 99 -24.86 9.13 5.48
CA PHE A 99 -25.99 8.22 5.65
C PHE A 99 -25.71 7.05 6.61
N LEU A 100 -24.53 7.06 7.29
CA LEU A 100 -24.17 6.08 8.30
C LEU A 100 -24.00 6.80 9.65
N ASP A 101 -25.03 6.75 10.50
CA ASP A 101 -25.05 7.46 11.79
C ASP A 101 -24.21 6.77 12.90
N GLY A 102 -23.63 5.61 12.64
CA GLY A 102 -22.97 4.78 13.65
C GLY A 102 -21.44 4.69 13.54
N GLY A 103 -20.82 5.48 12.67
CA GLY A 103 -19.38 5.49 12.54
C GLY A 103 -18.78 4.24 11.87
N TYR A 104 -17.52 3.98 12.18
CA TYR A 104 -16.70 2.95 11.53
C TYR A 104 -17.27 1.52 11.67
N GLU A 105 -17.66 1.12 12.88
CA GLU A 105 -18.20 -0.23 13.14
C GLU A 105 -19.50 -0.47 12.38
N GLN A 106 -20.38 0.54 12.34
CA GLN A 106 -21.63 0.44 11.60
C GLN A 106 -21.38 0.37 10.10
N ALA A 107 -20.40 1.13 9.59
CA ALA A 107 -20.03 1.08 8.17
C ALA A 107 -19.60 -0.34 7.77
N LEU A 108 -18.74 -0.98 8.55
CA LEU A 108 -18.29 -2.35 8.30
C LEU A 108 -19.42 -3.36 8.45
N SER A 109 -20.28 -3.24 9.47
CA SER A 109 -21.41 -4.16 9.68
C SER A 109 -22.51 -4.02 8.62
N SER A 110 -22.52 -2.91 7.89
CA SER A 110 -23.45 -2.67 6.77
C SER A 110 -23.09 -3.45 5.50
N ILE A 111 -21.85 -3.96 5.39
CA ILE A 111 -21.40 -4.76 4.25
C ILE A 111 -22.13 -6.11 4.25
N LYS A 112 -22.88 -6.38 3.18
CA LYS A 112 -23.70 -7.60 3.02
C LYS A 112 -23.11 -8.61 2.05
N SER A 113 -22.07 -8.21 1.29
CA SER A 113 -21.39 -9.12 0.39
C SER A 113 -20.49 -10.10 1.15
N GLN A 114 -20.37 -11.31 0.63
CA GLN A 114 -19.33 -12.25 1.06
C GLN A 114 -17.96 -11.65 0.76
N ALA A 115 -17.04 -11.70 1.71
CA ALA A 115 -15.71 -11.15 1.56
C ALA A 115 -14.62 -12.08 2.13
N ILE A 116 -13.48 -12.12 1.46
CA ILE A 116 -12.24 -12.68 1.98
C ILE A 116 -11.22 -11.56 2.01
N VAL A 117 -10.83 -11.11 3.19
CA VAL A 117 -9.83 -10.05 3.38
C VAL A 117 -8.47 -10.70 3.48
N MET A 118 -7.57 -10.34 2.56
CA MET A 118 -6.27 -11.01 2.40
C MET A 118 -5.08 -10.06 2.59
N PRO A 119 -4.75 -9.67 3.83
CA PRO A 119 -3.53 -8.93 4.09
C PRO A 119 -2.30 -9.82 3.91
N SER A 120 -1.17 -9.24 3.50
CA SER A 120 0.11 -9.94 3.56
C SER A 120 0.65 -9.99 4.98
N ARG A 121 1.24 -11.12 5.37
CA ARG A 121 1.82 -11.33 6.71
C ARG A 121 2.84 -10.27 7.12
N THR A 122 3.53 -9.68 6.16
CA THR A 122 4.61 -8.71 6.40
C THR A 122 4.30 -7.32 5.85
N ASP A 123 3.03 -7.02 5.57
CA ASP A 123 2.60 -5.70 5.09
C ASP A 123 2.84 -4.63 6.17
N LEU A 124 3.53 -3.55 5.80
CA LEU A 124 3.79 -2.41 6.69
C LEU A 124 2.70 -1.33 6.63
N TYR A 125 1.86 -1.36 5.59
CA TYR A 125 0.73 -0.43 5.44
C TYR A 125 -0.54 -0.95 6.08
N PHE A 126 -0.86 -2.22 5.81
CA PHE A 126 -2.11 -2.88 6.22
C PHE A 126 -1.78 -4.21 6.89
N PRO A 127 -1.31 -4.19 8.14
CA PRO A 127 -0.92 -5.40 8.85
C PRO A 127 -2.12 -6.30 9.11
N PRO A 128 -1.93 -7.63 9.18
CA PRO A 128 -3.02 -8.58 9.41
C PRO A 128 -3.87 -8.30 10.65
N GLU A 129 -3.27 -7.74 11.69
CA GLU A 129 -3.93 -7.41 12.95
C GLU A 129 -5.05 -6.40 12.75
N ASP A 130 -4.84 -5.38 11.90
CA ASP A 130 -5.86 -4.38 11.57
C ASP A 130 -7.01 -5.03 10.81
N SER A 131 -6.71 -5.91 9.84
CA SER A 131 -7.73 -6.66 9.09
C SER A 131 -8.56 -7.60 9.96
N VAL A 132 -7.96 -8.20 11.01
CA VAL A 132 -8.70 -9.01 11.98
C VAL A 132 -9.72 -8.15 12.74
N VAL A 133 -9.33 -6.94 13.16
CA VAL A 133 -10.25 -6.00 13.81
C VAL A 133 -11.38 -5.59 12.88
N GLU A 134 -11.06 -5.23 11.63
CA GLU A 134 -12.05 -4.84 10.61
C GLU A 134 -13.08 -5.94 10.35
N VAL A 135 -12.61 -7.15 10.08
CA VAL A 135 -13.46 -8.31 9.81
C VAL A 135 -14.31 -8.70 11.02
N GLY A 136 -13.83 -8.42 12.24
CA GLY A 136 -14.61 -8.62 13.46
C GLY A 136 -15.93 -7.84 13.49
N HIS A 137 -16.07 -6.77 12.69
CA HIS A 137 -17.30 -5.99 12.53
C HIS A 137 -18.12 -6.39 11.29
N MET A 138 -17.65 -7.34 10.47
CA MET A 138 -18.30 -7.75 9.22
C MET A 138 -18.98 -9.12 9.35
N SER A 139 -20.28 -9.19 9.06
CA SER A 139 -21.09 -10.42 9.27
C SER A 139 -20.77 -11.54 8.27
N TYR A 140 -20.21 -11.22 7.11
CA TYR A 140 -20.02 -12.15 5.99
C TYR A 140 -18.58 -12.13 5.46
N ALA A 141 -17.62 -11.90 6.34
CA ALA A 141 -16.21 -11.82 5.97
C ALA A 141 -15.33 -12.76 6.79
N GLU A 142 -14.21 -13.15 6.21
CA GLU A 142 -13.14 -13.87 6.90
C GLU A 142 -11.79 -13.29 6.53
N VAL A 143 -10.79 -13.45 7.40
CA VAL A 143 -9.39 -13.09 7.12
C VAL A 143 -8.65 -14.32 6.64
N ARG A 144 -7.94 -14.20 5.52
CA ARG A 144 -6.95 -15.18 5.04
C ARG A 144 -5.63 -14.48 4.78
N VAL A 145 -4.71 -14.58 5.72
CA VAL A 145 -3.39 -13.95 5.60
C VAL A 145 -2.61 -14.61 4.48
N ILE A 146 -2.07 -13.80 3.55
CA ILE A 146 -1.11 -14.27 2.55
C ILE A 146 0.22 -14.51 3.26
N ASP A 147 0.68 -15.75 3.28
CA ASP A 147 1.98 -16.11 3.86
C ASP A 147 3.10 -15.74 2.90
N SER A 148 3.57 -14.51 3.02
CA SER A 148 4.59 -13.92 2.17
C SER A 148 5.51 -12.99 2.96
N VAL A 149 6.75 -12.88 2.49
CA VAL A 149 7.76 -11.92 2.98
C VAL A 149 7.91 -10.71 2.06
N TRP A 150 7.07 -10.58 1.04
CA TRP A 150 7.14 -9.50 0.06
C TRP A 150 6.50 -8.18 0.51
N GLY A 151 6.00 -8.13 1.74
CA GLY A 151 5.36 -6.93 2.28
C GLY A 151 4.06 -6.58 1.57
N HIS A 152 3.83 -5.32 1.29
CA HIS A 152 2.66 -4.82 0.56
C HIS A 152 2.61 -5.29 -0.90
N CYS A 153 3.76 -5.66 -1.46
CA CYS A 153 3.86 -6.15 -2.84
C CYS A 153 3.48 -7.63 -2.99
N ALA A 154 3.18 -8.35 -1.91
CA ALA A 154 2.71 -9.73 -1.96
C ALA A 154 1.40 -9.83 -2.76
N GLY A 155 1.29 -10.87 -3.59
CA GLY A 155 0.12 -11.08 -4.45
C GLY A 155 0.02 -10.14 -5.65
N GLY A 156 1.03 -9.32 -5.90
CA GLY A 156 1.13 -8.54 -7.13
C GLY A 156 1.39 -9.45 -8.34
N PRO A 157 0.69 -9.24 -9.48
CA PRO A 157 0.89 -10.06 -10.67
C PRO A 157 2.36 -10.10 -11.12
N GLY A 158 2.86 -11.32 -11.40
CA GLY A 158 4.22 -11.54 -11.89
C GLY A 158 5.33 -11.36 -10.86
N ARG A 159 4.98 -11.32 -9.56
CA ARG A 159 5.97 -11.11 -8.48
C ARG A 159 6.29 -12.40 -7.70
N GLU A 160 5.29 -13.04 -7.14
CA GLU A 160 5.46 -14.19 -6.25
C GLU A 160 4.39 -15.25 -6.54
N ASP A 161 4.75 -16.38 -7.15
CA ASP A 161 3.81 -17.43 -7.56
C ASP A 161 3.07 -18.05 -6.38
N ALA A 162 3.72 -18.17 -5.22
CA ALA A 162 3.12 -18.74 -4.01
C ALA A 162 1.98 -17.85 -3.49
N ALA A 163 2.16 -16.54 -3.44
CA ALA A 163 1.12 -15.59 -3.05
C ALA A 163 -0.02 -15.55 -4.08
N MET A 164 0.30 -15.59 -5.38
CA MET A 164 -0.69 -15.65 -6.46
C MET A 164 -1.54 -16.92 -6.37
N SER A 165 -0.95 -18.05 -6.00
CA SER A 165 -1.67 -19.31 -5.80
C SER A 165 -2.65 -19.23 -4.62
N GLN A 166 -2.27 -18.59 -3.51
CA GLN A 166 -3.14 -18.35 -2.37
C GLN A 166 -4.34 -17.47 -2.77
N LEU A 167 -4.10 -16.38 -3.52
CA LEU A 167 -5.14 -15.51 -4.05
C LEU A 167 -6.10 -16.28 -4.99
N ALA A 168 -5.56 -17.04 -5.94
CA ALA A 168 -6.37 -17.81 -6.87
C ALA A 168 -7.25 -18.84 -6.16
N CYS A 169 -6.75 -19.46 -5.09
CA CYS A 169 -7.52 -20.38 -4.26
C CYS A 169 -8.68 -19.65 -3.55
N ALA A 170 -8.40 -18.50 -2.93
CA ALA A 170 -9.41 -17.72 -2.24
C ALA A 170 -10.50 -17.20 -3.19
N VAL A 171 -10.14 -16.77 -4.41
CA VAL A 171 -11.11 -16.35 -5.44
C VAL A 171 -12.01 -17.51 -5.83
N LYS A 172 -11.47 -18.71 -6.06
CA LYS A 172 -12.27 -19.90 -6.36
C LYS A 172 -13.25 -20.24 -5.23
N ASP A 173 -12.77 -20.20 -3.98
CA ASP A 173 -13.60 -20.46 -2.80
C ASP A 173 -14.72 -19.43 -2.67
N LEU A 174 -14.43 -18.16 -2.90
CA LEU A 174 -15.42 -17.09 -2.82
C LEU A 174 -16.50 -17.23 -3.89
N LEU A 175 -16.11 -17.59 -5.12
CA LEU A 175 -17.04 -17.79 -6.23
C LEU A 175 -17.88 -19.08 -6.09
N ALA A 176 -17.48 -20.02 -5.24
CA ALA A 176 -18.20 -21.25 -4.99
C ALA A 176 -19.27 -21.14 -3.87
N ARG A 177 -19.35 -19.99 -3.20
CA ARG A 177 -20.32 -19.70 -2.11
C ARG A 177 -21.64 -19.19 -2.67
#